data_3b87277d7ba85515b598ce78d7a03ea7
#
_entry.id   3b87277d7ba85515b598ce78d7a03ea7
#
_cell.length_a   1.000
_cell.length_b   1.000
_cell.length_c   1.000
_cell.angle_alpha   90.00
_cell.angle_beta   90.00
_cell.angle_gamma   90.00
#
_symmetry.space_group_name_H-M   'P 1'
#
loop_
_entity.id
_entity.type
_entity.pdbx_description
1 polymer ?
#
loop_
_entity_poly.entity_id
_entity_poly.type
_entity_poly.pdbx_seq_one_letter_code
_entity_poly.pdbx_strand_id
1 'polypeptide(L)'
;MSSLCAEEAGSQTFEWPGDSRAALSLSFDDGHYSQVDIGFPILRQYGTKATFYVLPFRVQERLEAWRGALADGHEIGNHTLGHPCTGNFSWAREDGVELEEYDLARMKRELLGANDIIAQMLGIRPTTFAYPCGQTYVGREGHTKSYVPLVAEYFKSGRRWMDEVDNDPFYCDLTQIMARRMDGQAFSELRRLVDESIANGRWLVLAGHRIGESGEYTTDAGALRQLIDYVTEPSRRVWLAPVGEIAQYVRAQRALSE
;
A
#
# COMPACT_ATOMS: atom_id res chain seq x y z
N MET A 1 -36.32 -11.04 39.86
CA MET A 1 -34.88 -10.94 39.70
C MET A 1 -34.50 -11.77 38.48
N SER A 2 -34.47 -11.18 37.33
CA SER A 2 -34.13 -11.85 36.07
C SER A 2 -32.66 -11.60 35.79
N SER A 3 -31.86 -12.66 35.89
CA SER A 3 -30.45 -12.63 35.51
C SER A 3 -30.34 -12.60 34.02
N LEU A 4 -29.98 -11.46 33.46
CA LEU A 4 -29.53 -11.33 32.07
C LEU A 4 -28.13 -11.94 32.01
N CYS A 5 -28.04 -13.18 31.51
CA CYS A 5 -26.77 -13.73 31.05
C CYS A 5 -26.32 -12.86 29.86
N ALA A 6 -25.27 -12.09 30.05
CA ALA A 6 -24.49 -11.52 28.94
C ALA A 6 -23.82 -12.73 28.26
N GLU A 7 -24.32 -13.10 27.07
CA GLU A 7 -23.57 -13.95 26.15
C GLU A 7 -22.27 -13.16 25.82
N GLU A 8 -21.14 -13.71 26.25
CA GLU A 8 -19.84 -13.29 25.74
C GLU A 8 -19.88 -13.52 24.22
N ALA A 9 -19.99 -12.44 23.46
CA ALA A 9 -19.76 -12.47 22.02
C ALA A 9 -18.33 -12.96 21.83
N GLY A 10 -18.17 -14.24 21.49
CA GLY A 10 -16.89 -14.84 21.17
C GLY A 10 -16.22 -13.97 20.11
N SER A 11 -15.04 -13.42 20.40
CA SER A 11 -14.29 -12.61 19.47
C SER A 11 -13.99 -13.48 18.24
N GLN A 12 -14.66 -13.17 17.15
CA GLN A 12 -14.43 -13.85 15.87
C GLN A 12 -12.98 -13.58 15.45
N THR A 13 -12.18 -14.64 15.35
CA THR A 13 -10.78 -14.54 14.92
C THR A 13 -10.74 -14.70 13.41
N PHE A 14 -10.09 -13.78 12.70
CA PHE A 14 -9.89 -13.90 11.26
C PHE A 14 -8.82 -14.96 10.97
N GLU A 15 -9.13 -15.87 10.07
CA GLU A 15 -8.22 -16.95 9.69
C GLU A 15 -7.29 -16.49 8.57
N TRP A 16 -6.03 -16.24 8.90
CA TRP A 16 -4.97 -15.98 7.94
C TRP A 16 -4.40 -17.30 7.40
N PRO A 17 -3.83 -17.34 6.17
CA PRO A 17 -3.31 -18.56 5.58
C PRO A 17 -2.08 -19.09 6.34
N GLY A 18 -1.87 -20.41 6.31
CA GLY A 18 -0.68 -21.07 6.84
C GLY A 18 -0.46 -20.90 8.35
N ASP A 19 -1.52 -20.93 9.16
CA ASP A 19 -1.46 -20.69 10.61
C ASP A 19 -0.91 -19.31 11.02
N SER A 20 -0.91 -18.34 10.12
CA SER A 20 -0.48 -16.98 10.42
C SER A 20 -1.44 -16.31 11.41
N ARG A 21 -0.90 -15.43 12.23
CA ARG A 21 -1.67 -14.65 13.22
C ARG A 21 -2.02 -13.25 12.73
N ALA A 22 -1.25 -12.75 11.77
CA ALA A 22 -1.42 -11.43 11.17
C ALA A 22 -0.91 -11.45 9.74
N ALA A 23 -1.24 -10.42 8.97
CA ALA A 23 -0.68 -10.20 7.65
C ALA A 23 0.15 -8.91 7.62
N LEU A 24 1.18 -8.88 6.78
CA LEU A 24 2.03 -7.72 6.52
C LEU A 24 2.22 -7.52 5.03
N SER A 25 2.10 -6.27 4.57
CA SER A 25 2.54 -5.86 3.25
C SER A 25 3.61 -4.77 3.34
N LEU A 26 4.68 -4.93 2.56
CA LEU A 26 5.64 -3.88 2.27
C LEU A 26 5.21 -3.19 0.99
N SER A 27 5.08 -1.86 1.01
CA SER A 27 4.75 -1.08 -0.18
C SER A 27 5.65 0.14 -0.31
N PHE A 28 5.93 0.53 -1.58
CA PHE A 28 6.79 1.66 -1.90
C PHE A 28 6.15 2.50 -3.00
N ASP A 29 6.21 3.82 -2.84
CA ASP A 29 5.57 4.78 -3.75
C ASP A 29 6.57 5.42 -4.72
N ASP A 30 6.06 6.02 -5.78
CA ASP A 30 6.73 6.85 -6.80
C ASP A 30 7.62 6.09 -7.79
N GLY A 31 8.10 4.90 -7.51
CA GLY A 31 9.05 4.20 -8.39
C GLY A 31 10.46 4.80 -8.39
N HIS A 32 10.95 5.29 -7.24
CA HIS A 32 12.27 5.91 -7.11
C HIS A 32 13.43 4.97 -7.52
N TYR A 33 14.51 5.52 -8.03
CA TYR A 33 15.72 4.78 -8.44
C TYR A 33 16.28 3.90 -7.31
N SER A 34 16.25 4.37 -6.07
CA SER A 34 16.72 3.60 -4.92
C SER A 34 15.91 2.33 -4.65
N GLN A 35 14.66 2.27 -5.07
CA GLN A 35 13.87 1.03 -5.01
C GLN A 35 14.47 -0.02 -5.95
N VAL A 36 14.89 0.40 -7.14
CA VAL A 36 15.57 -0.45 -8.12
C VAL A 36 16.99 -0.83 -7.66
N ASP A 37 17.78 0.18 -7.30
CA ASP A 37 19.22 0.01 -7.10
C ASP A 37 19.56 -0.61 -5.74
N ILE A 38 18.71 -0.43 -4.71
CA ILE A 38 18.92 -0.90 -3.34
C ILE A 38 17.79 -1.87 -2.91
N GLY A 39 16.54 -1.51 -3.17
CA GLY A 39 15.35 -2.25 -2.72
C GLY A 39 15.24 -3.64 -3.35
N PHE A 40 15.28 -3.74 -4.69
CA PHE A 40 15.15 -5.04 -5.37
C PHE A 40 16.26 -6.03 -4.95
N PRO A 41 17.55 -5.66 -4.85
CA PRO A 41 18.56 -6.54 -4.31
C PRO A 41 18.26 -7.04 -2.90
N ILE A 42 17.79 -6.17 -2.01
CA ILE A 42 17.40 -6.58 -0.65
C ILE A 42 16.26 -7.60 -0.71
N LEU A 43 15.16 -7.26 -1.35
CA LEU A 43 13.98 -8.10 -1.40
C LEU A 43 14.28 -9.47 -2.04
N ARG A 44 15.11 -9.48 -3.11
CA ARG A 44 15.55 -10.72 -3.76
C ARG A 44 16.41 -11.59 -2.83
N GLN A 45 17.31 -10.98 -2.04
CA GLN A 45 18.13 -11.71 -1.06
C GLN A 45 17.29 -12.52 -0.07
N TYR A 46 16.12 -11.97 0.32
CA TYR A 46 15.20 -12.61 1.27
C TYR A 46 14.08 -13.40 0.59
N GLY A 47 13.99 -13.41 -0.73
CA GLY A 47 12.85 -14.00 -1.45
C GLY A 47 11.51 -13.31 -1.13
N THR A 48 11.56 -12.09 -0.60
CA THR A 48 10.41 -11.31 -0.16
C THR A 48 9.80 -10.53 -1.32
N LYS A 49 8.48 -10.52 -1.41
CA LYS A 49 7.73 -9.75 -2.39
C LYS A 49 7.16 -8.48 -1.75
N ALA A 50 7.05 -7.42 -2.54
CA ALA A 50 6.49 -6.13 -2.12
C ALA A 50 5.58 -5.58 -3.22
N THR A 51 4.81 -4.54 -2.90
CA THR A 51 4.02 -3.78 -3.85
C THR A 51 4.72 -2.45 -4.14
N PHE A 52 4.88 -2.12 -5.43
CA PHE A 52 5.43 -0.86 -5.87
C PHE A 52 4.36 -0.07 -6.62
N TYR A 53 3.93 1.06 -6.05
CA TYR A 53 3.02 1.99 -6.70
C TYR A 53 3.83 3.00 -7.49
N VAL A 54 3.75 2.90 -8.82
CA VAL A 54 4.69 3.57 -9.71
C VAL A 54 4.05 4.67 -10.53
N LEU A 55 4.84 5.70 -10.80
CA LEU A 55 4.55 6.71 -11.81
C LEU A 55 5.09 6.21 -13.17
N PRO A 56 4.32 6.27 -14.25
CA PRO A 56 4.72 5.70 -15.55
C PRO A 56 6.07 6.18 -16.07
N PHE A 57 6.41 7.47 -15.88
CA PHE A 57 7.69 8.01 -16.34
C PHE A 57 8.88 7.37 -15.61
N ARG A 58 8.75 7.02 -14.32
CA ARG A 58 9.79 6.32 -13.56
C ARG A 58 9.98 4.88 -14.06
N VAL A 59 8.90 4.24 -14.49
CA VAL A 59 9.00 2.92 -15.12
C VAL A 59 9.77 3.00 -16.43
N GLN A 60 9.47 4.02 -17.26
CA GLN A 60 10.14 4.22 -18.53
C GLN A 60 11.65 4.43 -18.37
N GLU A 61 12.10 5.16 -17.35
CA GLU A 61 13.52 5.45 -17.08
C GLU A 61 14.32 4.19 -16.73
N ARG A 62 13.69 3.15 -16.19
CA ARG A 62 14.33 1.90 -15.72
C ARG A 62 13.54 0.65 -16.15
N LEU A 63 13.03 0.63 -17.38
CA LEU A 63 12.08 -0.36 -17.88
C LEU A 63 12.49 -1.81 -17.64
N GLU A 64 13.74 -2.17 -17.93
CA GLU A 64 14.21 -3.55 -17.76
C GLU A 64 14.28 -3.98 -16.28
N ALA A 65 14.60 -3.05 -15.38
CA ALA A 65 14.58 -3.34 -13.95
C ALA A 65 13.16 -3.60 -13.44
N TRP A 66 12.16 -2.85 -13.91
CA TRP A 66 10.77 -3.06 -13.56
C TRP A 66 10.19 -4.35 -14.16
N ARG A 67 10.62 -4.74 -15.37
CA ARG A 67 10.32 -6.07 -15.92
C ARG A 67 10.92 -7.18 -15.07
N GLY A 68 12.15 -6.98 -14.58
CA GLY A 68 12.78 -7.87 -13.62
C GLY A 68 12.02 -7.99 -12.32
N ALA A 69 11.51 -6.88 -11.77
CA ALA A 69 10.69 -6.88 -10.56
C ALA A 69 9.41 -7.71 -10.72
N LEU A 70 8.73 -7.61 -11.86
CA LEU A 70 7.59 -8.47 -12.17
C LEU A 70 7.97 -9.95 -12.25
N ALA A 71 9.11 -10.27 -12.87
CA ALA A 71 9.61 -11.65 -12.96
C ALA A 71 9.99 -12.22 -11.59
N ASP A 72 10.46 -11.38 -10.66
CA ASP A 72 10.71 -11.73 -9.26
C ASP A 72 9.41 -11.89 -8.45
N GLY A 73 8.26 -11.56 -9.02
CA GLY A 73 6.94 -11.70 -8.40
C GLY A 73 6.51 -10.51 -7.53
N HIS A 74 7.14 -9.35 -7.69
CA HIS A 74 6.65 -8.11 -7.07
C HIS A 74 5.37 -7.64 -7.73
N GLU A 75 4.51 -6.99 -6.97
CA GLU A 75 3.30 -6.33 -7.48
C GLU A 75 3.64 -4.92 -7.94
N ILE A 76 3.16 -4.55 -9.15
CA ILE A 76 3.21 -3.18 -9.65
C ILE A 76 1.80 -2.61 -9.61
N GLY A 77 1.62 -1.57 -8.79
CA GLY A 77 0.37 -0.80 -8.63
C GLY A 77 0.45 0.56 -9.32
N ASN A 78 -0.70 1.20 -9.43
CA ASN A 78 -0.87 2.51 -10.05
C ASN A 78 -0.70 3.63 -9.02
N HIS A 79 0.05 4.68 -9.37
CA HIS A 79 0.20 5.89 -8.56
C HIS A 79 -0.12 7.17 -9.34
N THR A 80 -1.05 7.10 -10.30
CA THR A 80 -1.45 8.17 -11.23
C THR A 80 -0.41 8.51 -12.30
N LEU A 81 -0.74 9.46 -13.19
CA LEU A 81 0.20 10.00 -14.18
C LEU A 81 1.12 11.06 -13.58
N GLY A 82 0.52 12.04 -12.90
CA GLY A 82 1.16 13.28 -12.47
C GLY A 82 1.30 13.45 -10.96
N HIS A 83 0.94 12.45 -10.15
CA HIS A 83 1.02 12.52 -8.69
C HIS A 83 0.26 13.71 -8.08
N PRO A 84 -1.06 13.89 -8.36
CA PRO A 84 -1.80 15.05 -7.85
C PRO A 84 -1.91 15.04 -6.33
N CYS A 85 -1.57 16.19 -5.73
CA CYS A 85 -1.65 16.45 -4.28
C CYS A 85 -2.32 17.79 -4.02
N THR A 86 -2.62 18.07 -2.74
CA THR A 86 -3.15 19.38 -2.35
C THR A 86 -2.23 20.52 -2.77
N GLY A 87 -2.81 21.61 -3.24
CA GLY A 87 -2.11 22.85 -3.55
C GLY A 87 -1.45 23.54 -2.33
N ASN A 88 -1.55 22.98 -1.11
CA ASN A 88 -0.74 23.41 0.02
C ASN A 88 0.75 23.12 -0.19
N PHE A 89 1.09 22.13 -1.01
CA PHE A 89 2.45 21.94 -1.53
C PHE A 89 2.69 22.91 -2.69
N SER A 90 3.75 23.74 -2.62
CA SER A 90 4.08 24.70 -3.69
C SER A 90 4.32 24.00 -5.04
N TRP A 91 5.05 22.89 -5.01
CA TRP A 91 5.34 22.09 -6.20
C TRP A 91 4.08 21.60 -6.93
N ALA A 92 3.01 21.23 -6.17
CA ALA A 92 1.77 20.79 -6.80
C ALA A 92 1.11 21.89 -7.64
N ARG A 93 1.20 23.15 -7.18
CA ARG A 93 0.71 24.33 -7.94
C ARG A 93 1.63 24.68 -9.11
N GLU A 94 2.96 24.55 -8.92
CA GLU A 94 3.97 24.82 -9.97
C GLU A 94 3.83 23.84 -11.13
N ASP A 95 3.54 22.56 -10.80
CA ASP A 95 3.35 21.50 -11.80
C ASP A 95 1.90 21.42 -12.33
N GLY A 96 0.97 22.20 -11.77
CA GLY A 96 -0.44 22.23 -12.17
C GLY A 96 -1.19 20.93 -11.84
N VAL A 97 -0.79 20.28 -10.73
CA VAL A 97 -1.36 19.00 -10.26
C VAL A 97 -2.04 19.13 -8.89
N GLU A 98 -2.42 20.34 -8.50
CA GLU A 98 -3.17 20.59 -7.28
C GLU A 98 -4.59 20.02 -7.35
N LEU A 99 -4.95 19.18 -6.39
CA LEU A 99 -6.24 18.47 -6.33
C LEU A 99 -7.45 19.40 -6.27
N GLU A 100 -7.27 20.60 -5.75
CA GLU A 100 -8.30 21.64 -5.67
C GLU A 100 -8.79 22.13 -7.03
N GLU A 101 -7.97 21.99 -8.08
CA GLU A 101 -8.30 22.33 -9.48
C GLU A 101 -8.69 21.09 -10.33
N TYR A 102 -8.77 19.92 -9.68
CA TYR A 102 -9.22 18.70 -10.35
C TYR A 102 -10.74 18.54 -10.21
N ASP A 103 -11.32 17.88 -11.21
CA ASP A 103 -12.62 17.24 -11.14
C ASP A 103 -12.48 15.72 -11.25
N LEU A 104 -13.59 15.00 -11.08
CA LEU A 104 -13.60 13.54 -11.21
C LEU A 104 -13.22 13.07 -12.63
N ALA A 105 -13.52 13.85 -13.66
CA ALA A 105 -13.17 13.48 -15.03
C ALA A 105 -11.65 13.59 -15.25
N ARG A 106 -10.99 14.61 -14.71
CA ARG A 106 -9.54 14.75 -14.74
C ARG A 106 -8.87 13.64 -13.93
N MET A 107 -9.36 13.37 -12.72
CA MET A 107 -8.82 12.26 -11.90
C MET A 107 -8.98 10.92 -12.60
N LYS A 108 -10.12 10.64 -13.25
CA LYS A 108 -10.30 9.42 -14.05
C LYS A 108 -9.24 9.30 -15.16
N ARG A 109 -8.88 10.39 -15.83
CA ARG A 109 -7.80 10.37 -16.84
C ARG A 109 -6.44 10.06 -16.21
N GLU A 110 -6.13 10.58 -15.02
CA GLU A 110 -4.93 10.25 -14.25
C GLU A 110 -4.83 8.74 -13.99
N LEU A 111 -5.92 8.16 -13.47
CA LEU A 111 -5.98 6.75 -13.11
C LEU A 111 -5.84 5.84 -14.34
N LEU A 112 -6.67 6.05 -15.36
CA LEU A 112 -6.72 5.16 -16.52
C LEU A 112 -5.53 5.37 -17.45
N GLY A 113 -5.07 6.63 -17.62
CA GLY A 113 -3.89 6.93 -18.43
C GLY A 113 -2.63 6.28 -17.87
N ALA A 114 -2.44 6.30 -16.55
CA ALA A 114 -1.32 5.59 -15.92
C ALA A 114 -1.41 4.07 -16.18
N ASN A 115 -2.59 3.48 -16.00
CA ASN A 115 -2.80 2.06 -16.29
C ASN A 115 -2.47 1.70 -17.74
N ASP A 116 -2.91 2.52 -18.70
CA ASP A 116 -2.68 2.26 -20.12
C ASP A 116 -1.18 2.31 -20.48
N ILE A 117 -0.46 3.30 -19.96
CA ILE A 117 0.99 3.43 -20.20
C ILE A 117 1.77 2.30 -19.52
N ILE A 118 1.45 1.96 -18.27
CA ILE A 118 2.10 0.84 -17.57
C ILE A 118 1.83 -0.47 -18.32
N ALA A 119 0.59 -0.68 -18.79
CA ALA A 119 0.26 -1.88 -19.56
C ALA A 119 1.05 -1.99 -20.87
N GLN A 120 1.26 -0.88 -21.58
CA GLN A 120 2.08 -0.86 -22.79
C GLN A 120 3.56 -1.19 -22.51
N MET A 121 4.12 -0.70 -21.39
CA MET A 121 5.52 -0.90 -21.04
C MET A 121 5.81 -2.27 -20.42
N LEU A 122 4.93 -2.73 -19.54
CA LEU A 122 5.17 -3.92 -18.71
C LEU A 122 4.33 -5.14 -19.08
N GLY A 123 3.34 -4.99 -19.97
CA GLY A 123 2.44 -6.09 -20.37
C GLY A 123 1.43 -6.50 -19.29
N ILE A 124 1.33 -5.76 -18.19
CA ILE A 124 0.36 -5.98 -17.11
C ILE A 124 -0.45 -4.69 -16.87
N ARG A 125 -1.73 -4.83 -16.57
CA ARG A 125 -2.56 -3.72 -16.14
C ARG A 125 -2.64 -3.70 -14.62
N PRO A 126 -2.16 -2.62 -13.93
CA PRO A 126 -2.27 -2.53 -12.48
C PRO A 126 -3.70 -2.70 -11.99
N THR A 127 -3.88 -3.49 -10.94
CA THR A 127 -5.19 -3.73 -10.31
C THR A 127 -5.27 -3.16 -8.90
N THR A 128 -4.17 -2.60 -8.41
CA THR A 128 -4.08 -1.92 -7.11
C THR A 128 -3.64 -0.48 -7.32
N PHE A 129 -4.05 0.38 -6.39
CA PHE A 129 -3.84 1.81 -6.47
C PHE A 129 -3.31 2.36 -5.14
N ALA A 130 -2.42 3.36 -5.16
CA ALA A 130 -2.10 4.15 -3.99
C ALA A 130 -2.50 5.61 -4.22
N TYR A 131 -3.17 6.19 -3.24
CA TYR A 131 -3.59 7.59 -3.26
C TYR A 131 -2.38 8.51 -3.08
N PRO A 132 -2.02 9.36 -4.07
CA PRO A 132 -0.96 10.34 -3.89
C PRO A 132 -1.21 11.20 -2.65
N CYS A 133 -0.18 11.39 -1.82
CA CYS A 133 -0.27 12.08 -0.54
C CYS A 133 -1.36 11.52 0.42
N GLY A 134 -1.91 10.34 0.18
CA GLY A 134 -3.02 9.75 0.93
C GLY A 134 -4.37 10.44 0.75
N GLN A 135 -4.48 11.40 -0.17
CA GLN A 135 -5.66 12.23 -0.34
C GLN A 135 -6.68 11.59 -1.27
N THR A 136 -7.95 11.66 -0.90
CA THR A 136 -9.05 10.90 -1.53
C THR A 136 -10.13 11.79 -2.17
N TYR A 137 -9.82 13.09 -2.35
CA TYR A 137 -10.77 14.10 -2.84
C TYR A 137 -10.19 14.89 -4.01
N VAL A 138 -11.07 15.53 -4.75
CA VAL A 138 -10.80 16.55 -5.77
C VAL A 138 -11.70 17.75 -5.56
N GLY A 139 -11.32 18.92 -6.08
CA GLY A 139 -12.04 20.18 -5.91
C GLY A 139 -11.84 20.79 -4.52
N ARG A 140 -12.53 21.87 -4.26
CA ARG A 140 -12.46 22.62 -3.00
C ARG A 140 -13.83 23.10 -2.51
N GLU A 141 -13.92 23.37 -1.22
CA GLU A 141 -15.11 23.91 -0.55
C GLU A 141 -16.39 23.14 -0.90
N GLY A 142 -17.46 23.78 -1.29
CA GLY A 142 -18.72 23.17 -1.67
C GLY A 142 -18.65 22.29 -2.94
N HIS A 143 -17.54 22.30 -3.67
CA HIS A 143 -17.31 21.50 -4.87
C HIS A 143 -16.43 20.27 -4.64
N THR A 144 -15.99 20.05 -3.40
CA THR A 144 -15.18 18.88 -3.04
C THR A 144 -15.94 17.58 -3.30
N LYS A 145 -15.29 16.63 -3.97
CA LYS A 145 -15.84 15.31 -4.27
C LYS A 145 -14.81 14.22 -3.97
N SER A 146 -15.25 13.13 -3.34
CA SER A 146 -14.41 11.95 -3.19
C SER A 146 -14.22 11.24 -4.55
N TYR A 147 -12.99 10.80 -4.83
CA TYR A 147 -12.72 9.93 -5.98
C TYR A 147 -12.51 8.45 -5.59
N VAL A 148 -12.75 8.11 -4.31
CA VAL A 148 -12.79 6.71 -3.85
C VAL A 148 -13.73 5.84 -4.70
N PRO A 149 -14.94 6.30 -5.11
CA PRO A 149 -15.80 5.53 -6.00
C PRO A 149 -15.17 5.20 -7.35
N LEU A 150 -14.33 6.09 -7.92
CA LEU A 150 -13.58 5.78 -9.15
C LEU A 150 -12.53 4.70 -8.90
N VAL A 151 -11.84 4.75 -7.76
CA VAL A 151 -10.88 3.69 -7.39
C VAL A 151 -11.61 2.36 -7.24
N ALA A 152 -12.77 2.33 -6.58
CA ALA A 152 -13.59 1.12 -6.44
C ALA A 152 -14.07 0.55 -7.78
N GLU A 153 -14.33 1.41 -8.79
CA GLU A 153 -14.76 1.00 -10.13
C GLU A 153 -13.61 0.35 -10.95
N TYR A 154 -12.38 0.89 -10.83
CA TYR A 154 -11.28 0.52 -11.72
C TYR A 154 -10.19 -0.34 -11.08
N PHE A 155 -10.14 -0.42 -9.76
CA PHE A 155 -9.11 -1.16 -9.02
C PHE A 155 -9.74 -2.14 -8.01
N LYS A 156 -9.00 -3.20 -7.73
CA LYS A 156 -9.39 -4.17 -6.68
C LYS A 156 -9.12 -3.64 -5.28
N SER A 157 -8.16 -2.73 -5.13
CA SER A 157 -7.83 -2.10 -3.86
C SER A 157 -7.20 -0.73 -4.04
N GLY A 158 -7.37 0.13 -3.01
CA GLY A 158 -6.74 1.45 -2.93
C GLY A 158 -6.11 1.65 -1.55
N ARG A 159 -4.86 2.08 -1.48
CA ARG A 159 -4.07 2.26 -0.26
C ARG A 159 -3.85 3.75 0.03
N ARG A 160 -4.14 4.14 1.25
CA ARG A 160 -3.93 5.48 1.81
C ARG A 160 -2.50 5.65 2.34
N TRP A 161 -2.20 6.78 2.97
CA TRP A 161 -0.88 7.13 3.49
C TRP A 161 -0.96 7.77 4.87
N MET A 162 -0.03 7.42 5.77
CA MET A 162 0.13 8.00 7.12
C MET A 162 -1.10 7.82 8.03
N ASP A 163 -1.71 6.66 7.99
CA ASP A 163 -2.81 6.32 8.90
C ASP A 163 -2.29 5.91 10.29
N GLU A 164 -3.16 6.00 11.30
CA GLU A 164 -2.79 5.77 12.71
C GLU A 164 -3.04 4.33 13.16
N VAL A 165 -3.79 3.53 12.39
CA VAL A 165 -4.20 2.17 12.77
C VAL A 165 -3.99 1.19 11.62
N ASP A 166 -3.92 -0.11 11.99
CA ASP A 166 -3.83 -1.20 11.05
C ASP A 166 -5.21 -1.63 10.55
N ASN A 167 -5.25 -2.41 9.48
CA ASN A 167 -6.49 -2.86 8.88
C ASN A 167 -7.09 -4.04 9.65
N ASP A 168 -8.29 -3.85 10.17
CA ASP A 168 -9.09 -4.94 10.68
C ASP A 168 -9.65 -5.73 9.48
N PRO A 169 -9.35 -7.04 9.34
CA PRO A 169 -9.75 -7.80 8.16
C PRO A 169 -11.26 -7.98 8.04
N PHE A 170 -12.06 -7.77 9.10
CA PHE A 170 -13.51 -7.81 9.04
C PHE A 170 -14.14 -6.49 8.56
N TYR A 171 -13.49 -5.33 8.80
CA TYR A 171 -14.10 -4.01 8.63
C TYR A 171 -13.40 -3.10 7.62
N CYS A 172 -12.12 -3.33 7.32
CA CYS A 172 -11.39 -2.41 6.46
C CYS A 172 -12.04 -2.27 5.07
N ASP A 173 -12.14 -1.04 4.59
CA ASP A 173 -12.50 -0.76 3.20
C ASP A 173 -11.29 -1.04 2.29
N LEU A 174 -11.40 -2.04 1.43
CA LEU A 174 -10.31 -2.44 0.53
C LEU A 174 -10.01 -1.37 -0.52
N THR A 175 -10.86 -0.38 -0.69
CA THR A 175 -10.59 0.79 -1.55
C THR A 175 -9.95 1.96 -0.79
N GLN A 176 -9.79 1.82 0.53
CA GLN A 176 -9.16 2.81 1.43
C GLN A 176 -8.28 2.12 2.49
N ILE A 177 -7.47 1.15 2.06
CA ILE A 177 -6.55 0.41 2.94
C ILE A 177 -5.62 1.40 3.66
N MET A 178 -5.59 1.30 4.98
CA MET A 178 -4.75 2.13 5.82
C MET A 178 -3.30 1.67 5.76
N ALA A 179 -2.36 2.64 5.72
CA ALA A 179 -0.93 2.35 5.68
C ALA A 179 -0.15 3.18 6.70
N ARG A 180 0.70 2.50 7.46
CA ARG A 180 1.61 3.10 8.42
C ARG A 180 2.91 3.52 7.73
N ARG A 181 3.45 4.64 8.14
CA ARG A 181 4.70 5.17 7.60
C ARG A 181 5.88 4.27 7.96
N MET A 182 6.69 3.89 6.96
CA MET A 182 7.94 3.17 7.13
C MET A 182 9.16 4.10 7.07
N ASP A 183 9.07 5.17 6.27
CA ASP A 183 10.15 6.15 6.10
C ASP A 183 10.54 6.84 7.41
N GLY A 184 11.84 6.93 7.65
CA GLY A 184 12.41 7.55 8.84
C GLY A 184 12.17 6.77 10.13
N GLN A 185 11.59 5.58 10.07
CA GLN A 185 11.38 4.75 11.26
C GLN A 185 12.58 3.88 11.56
N ALA A 186 12.97 3.82 12.83
CA ALA A 186 13.92 2.83 13.29
C ALA A 186 13.29 1.43 13.33
N PHE A 187 14.11 0.39 13.24
CA PHE A 187 13.63 -0.99 13.34
C PHE A 187 12.80 -1.26 14.61
N SER A 188 13.17 -0.66 15.74
CA SER A 188 12.41 -0.80 17.00
C SER A 188 10.95 -0.35 16.89
N GLU A 189 10.70 0.72 16.14
CA GLU A 189 9.33 1.21 15.89
C GLU A 189 8.59 0.29 14.91
N LEU A 190 9.23 -0.11 13.81
CA LEU A 190 8.64 -1.06 12.85
C LEU A 190 8.29 -2.39 13.52
N ARG A 191 9.17 -2.90 14.37
CA ARG A 191 8.94 -4.09 15.17
C ARG A 191 7.71 -3.93 16.08
N ARG A 192 7.59 -2.79 16.78
CA ARG A 192 6.44 -2.51 17.66
C ARG A 192 5.12 -2.60 16.89
N LEU A 193 5.06 -2.00 15.67
CA LEU A 193 3.87 -2.06 14.81
C LEU A 193 3.54 -3.52 14.43
N VAL A 194 4.54 -4.31 14.07
CA VAL A 194 4.36 -5.74 13.75
C VAL A 194 3.82 -6.50 14.95
N ASP A 195 4.42 -6.31 16.14
CA ASP A 195 4.01 -7.00 17.38
C ASP A 195 2.56 -6.64 17.76
N GLU A 196 2.15 -5.37 17.60
CA GLU A 196 0.77 -4.92 17.79
C GLU A 196 -0.20 -5.58 16.79
N SER A 197 0.20 -5.65 15.52
CA SER A 197 -0.61 -6.28 14.47
C SER A 197 -0.80 -7.79 14.75
N ILE A 198 0.26 -8.48 15.18
CA ILE A 198 0.21 -9.89 15.58
C ILE A 198 -0.72 -10.10 16.78
N ALA A 199 -0.63 -9.23 17.79
CA ALA A 199 -1.46 -9.31 18.99
C ALA A 199 -2.95 -9.16 18.70
N ASN A 200 -3.29 -8.35 17.68
CA ASN A 200 -4.65 -8.00 17.32
C ASN A 200 -5.20 -8.75 16.09
N GLY A 201 -4.43 -9.65 15.48
CA GLY A 201 -4.86 -10.41 14.30
C GLY A 201 -5.09 -9.56 13.04
N ARG A 202 -4.39 -8.44 12.89
CA ARG A 202 -4.64 -7.42 11.86
C ARG A 202 -3.72 -7.54 10.65
N TRP A 203 -4.04 -6.76 9.63
CA TRP A 203 -3.21 -6.56 8.43
C TRP A 203 -2.50 -5.21 8.53
N LEU A 204 -1.20 -5.24 8.77
CA LEU A 204 -0.31 -4.10 8.72
C LEU A 204 0.16 -3.85 7.28
N VAL A 205 -0.06 -2.67 6.76
CA VAL A 205 0.58 -2.20 5.52
C VAL A 205 1.62 -1.15 5.90
N LEU A 206 2.88 -1.42 5.58
CA LEU A 206 3.97 -0.46 5.73
C LEU A 206 4.23 0.19 4.38
N ALA A 207 4.25 1.53 4.37
CA ALA A 207 4.46 2.30 3.17
C ALA A 207 5.68 3.21 3.30
N GLY A 208 6.53 3.21 2.29
CA GLY A 208 7.74 4.02 2.16
C GLY A 208 7.93 4.51 0.74
N HIS A 209 8.99 5.30 0.51
CA HIS A 209 9.30 5.86 -0.79
C HIS A 209 10.70 5.44 -1.24
N ARG A 210 11.74 6.18 -0.85
CA ARG A 210 13.13 5.84 -1.14
C ARG A 210 13.62 4.73 -0.20
N ILE A 211 14.67 4.04 -0.62
CA ILE A 211 15.37 3.06 0.21
C ILE A 211 16.84 3.48 0.25
N GLY A 212 17.42 3.64 1.46
CA GLY A 212 18.80 4.13 1.60
C GLY A 212 19.23 4.18 3.05
N GLU A 213 20.30 4.93 3.34
CA GLU A 213 20.83 5.07 4.71
C GLU A 213 20.10 6.17 5.49
N SER A 214 19.71 7.25 4.83
CA SER A 214 19.04 8.39 5.46
C SER A 214 18.37 9.28 4.41
N GLY A 215 17.47 10.14 4.85
CA GLY A 215 16.82 11.16 4.03
C GLY A 215 15.34 11.30 4.32
N GLU A 216 14.79 12.41 3.88
CA GLU A 216 13.35 12.63 3.91
C GLU A 216 12.66 11.62 2.98
N TYR A 217 11.54 11.07 3.42
CA TYR A 217 10.83 10.00 2.70
C TYR A 217 11.75 8.83 2.31
N THR A 218 12.61 8.40 3.25
CA THR A 218 13.54 7.30 3.02
C THR A 218 13.37 6.23 4.09
N THR A 219 13.11 5.03 3.66
CA THR A 219 13.17 3.81 4.48
C THR A 219 14.63 3.40 4.63
N ASP A 220 15.10 3.31 5.87
CA ASP A 220 16.47 2.84 6.16
C ASP A 220 16.66 1.40 5.69
N ALA A 221 17.67 1.16 4.86
CA ALA A 221 17.94 -0.16 4.28
C ALA A 221 18.34 -1.21 5.33
N GLY A 222 18.99 -0.78 6.42
CA GLY A 222 19.33 -1.66 7.56
C GLY A 222 18.08 -2.04 8.35
N ALA A 223 17.21 -1.06 8.64
CA ALA A 223 15.94 -1.31 9.30
C ALA A 223 15.01 -2.21 8.46
N LEU A 224 15.00 -2.03 7.14
CA LEU A 224 14.24 -2.90 6.23
C LEU A 224 14.73 -4.36 6.28
N ARG A 225 16.04 -4.59 6.26
CA ARG A 225 16.62 -5.93 6.40
C ARG A 225 16.25 -6.57 7.74
N GLN A 226 16.42 -5.83 8.85
CA GLN A 226 16.04 -6.30 10.18
C GLN A 226 14.55 -6.61 10.30
N LEU A 227 13.70 -5.80 9.66
CA LEU A 227 12.26 -6.03 9.62
C LEU A 227 11.92 -7.32 8.88
N ILE A 228 12.52 -7.55 7.70
CA ILE A 228 12.28 -8.78 6.92
C ILE A 228 12.77 -10.00 7.70
N ASP A 229 13.97 -9.96 8.26
CA ASP A 229 14.48 -11.04 9.12
C ASP A 229 13.49 -11.34 10.26
N TYR A 230 12.97 -10.28 10.90
CA TYR A 230 12.08 -10.41 12.05
C TYR A 230 10.74 -11.07 11.69
N VAL A 231 10.11 -10.62 10.58
CA VAL A 231 8.76 -11.09 10.21
C VAL A 231 8.77 -12.45 9.51
N THR A 232 9.89 -12.82 8.89
CA THR A 232 10.06 -14.13 8.24
C THR A 232 10.49 -15.23 9.20
N GLU A 233 10.83 -14.90 10.45
CA GLU A 233 11.06 -15.91 11.49
C GLU A 233 9.77 -16.72 11.74
N PRO A 234 9.78 -18.06 11.59
CA PRO A 234 8.56 -18.88 11.65
C PRO A 234 7.74 -18.71 12.93
N SER A 235 8.40 -18.41 14.06
CA SER A 235 7.75 -18.20 15.36
C SER A 235 6.82 -16.97 15.37
N ARG A 236 7.02 -16.00 14.46
CA ARG A 236 6.18 -14.79 14.36
C ARG A 236 4.82 -15.08 13.75
N ARG A 237 4.74 -16.06 12.85
CA ARG A 237 3.48 -16.46 12.21
C ARG A 237 2.81 -15.28 11.49
N VAL A 238 3.61 -14.52 10.72
CA VAL A 238 3.16 -13.39 9.89
C VAL A 238 3.10 -13.83 8.43
N TRP A 239 1.98 -13.59 7.78
CA TRP A 239 1.86 -13.77 6.35
C TRP A 239 2.34 -12.50 5.64
N LEU A 240 3.54 -12.56 5.08
CA LEU A 240 4.15 -11.45 4.32
C LEU A 240 3.85 -11.62 2.83
N ALA A 241 3.03 -10.72 2.26
CA ALA A 241 2.62 -10.77 0.87
C ALA A 241 2.32 -9.37 0.30
N PRO A 242 2.26 -9.20 -1.05
CA PRO A 242 1.83 -7.97 -1.69
C PRO A 242 0.43 -7.52 -1.27
N VAL A 243 0.18 -6.21 -1.36
CA VAL A 243 -1.10 -5.61 -0.94
C VAL A 243 -2.29 -6.23 -1.67
N GLY A 244 -2.20 -6.42 -2.99
CA GLY A 244 -3.29 -6.97 -3.79
C GLY A 244 -3.58 -8.43 -3.47
N GLU A 245 -2.56 -9.21 -3.11
CA GLU A 245 -2.72 -10.61 -2.70
C GLU A 245 -3.50 -10.70 -1.38
N ILE A 246 -3.10 -9.91 -0.37
CA ILE A 246 -3.80 -9.90 0.92
C ILE A 246 -5.22 -9.32 0.77
N ALA A 247 -5.39 -8.23 0.00
CA ALA A 247 -6.72 -7.66 -0.25
C ALA A 247 -7.66 -8.67 -0.92
N GLN A 248 -7.16 -9.46 -1.87
CA GLN A 248 -7.94 -10.50 -2.53
C GLN A 248 -8.32 -11.62 -1.54
N TYR A 249 -7.40 -12.02 -0.68
CA TYR A 249 -7.67 -13.02 0.37
C TYR A 249 -8.75 -12.54 1.34
N VAL A 250 -8.61 -11.32 1.87
CA VAL A 250 -9.61 -10.72 2.78
C VAL A 250 -11.00 -10.68 2.13
N ARG A 251 -11.07 -10.27 0.87
CA ARG A 251 -12.35 -10.26 0.12
C ARG A 251 -12.95 -11.63 -0.02
N ALA A 252 -12.13 -12.64 -0.34
CA ALA A 252 -12.61 -14.03 -0.48
C ALA A 252 -13.12 -14.59 0.85
N GLN A 253 -12.42 -14.36 1.95
CA GLN A 253 -12.84 -14.83 3.28
C GLN A 253 -14.15 -14.19 3.74
N ARG A 254 -14.33 -12.88 3.49
CA ARG A 254 -15.60 -12.19 3.81
C ARG A 254 -16.78 -12.78 3.05
N ALA A 255 -16.60 -13.07 1.76
CA ALA A 255 -17.66 -13.67 0.94
C ALA A 255 -18.04 -15.10 1.35
N LEU A 256 -17.21 -15.79 2.11
CA LEU A 256 -17.53 -17.12 2.67
C LEU A 256 -18.27 -17.02 4.01
N SER A 257 -18.29 -15.83 4.62
CA SER A 257 -18.89 -15.56 5.95
C SER A 257 -20.28 -14.92 5.85
N GLU A 258 -20.69 -14.47 4.64
CA GLU A 258 -22.03 -13.97 4.28
C GLU A 258 -22.96 -15.12 3.82
#